data_bef665d142375bf39779fb6e5ec5bad1
#
_entry.id   bef665d142375bf39779fb6e5ec5bad1
#
_cell.length_a   1.000
_cell.length_b   1.000
_cell.length_c   1.000
_cell.angle_alpha   90.00
_cell.angle_beta   90.00
_cell.angle_gamma   90.00
#
_symmetry.space_group_name_H-M   'P 1'
#
loop_
_entity.id
_entity.type
_entity.pdbx_description
1 polymer ?
#
loop_
_entity_poly.entity_id
_entity_poly.type
_entity_poly.pdbx_seq_one_letter_code
_entity_poly.pdbx_strand_id
1 'polypeptide(L)'
;WGSNLDWGFNKHPPMSAFVVEIFYQIFGPQDWAYYLLSQIFVIISFFVVFKFAEEFFENKIFCFLSVLLLEGIYFYNFTTPEFNVNVCLMPFWALTALYLWKGFKNNKTIDWLLLGLFAGFGFLSKYLFIYLGIAMDIFLLYMIFKKKIDFKCIVSLIPFLIILLPHLIWLTENDYVTITYSLHRTGGEEQNFLDHIIHPLIFLGKQIGILIPFFLMLLFLASKFKNKISFKDDKLLFLIAINILPIILVFLTSMIMGVKIRTMWMTPFYLFFGVFVLYIFQSQINLNKLKNFGSVFLILFLLPPFTYAYVSITETDKRTDYLGKEIAKAIEKVWKLNSKELINYVGSDEWHAGNLSYNLKSRPKVVITSEVNSKISYYPHILLIFDYSSKKTCPETVWQLREDKISINNKKYLICY
;
A
#
# COMPACT_ATOMS: atom_id res chain seq x y z
N TRP A 1 14.02 3.74 4.72
CA TRP A 1 13.43 5.06 4.39
C TRP A 1 13.15 5.86 5.66
N GLY A 2 12.52 5.31 6.70
CA GLY A 2 12.23 6.04 7.93
C GLY A 2 13.46 6.72 8.57
N SER A 3 14.61 6.08 8.58
CA SER A 3 15.86 6.68 9.11
C SER A 3 16.43 7.81 8.25
N ASN A 4 16.00 7.90 6.98
CA ASN A 4 16.46 8.90 6.02
C ASN A 4 15.46 10.03 5.79
N LEU A 5 14.36 10.09 6.50
CA LEU A 5 13.18 10.95 6.28
C LEU A 5 13.38 12.02 5.21
N ASP A 6 12.68 11.88 4.11
CA ASP A 6 12.70 12.80 2.98
C ASP A 6 11.30 12.89 2.36
N TRP A 7 11.08 13.84 1.48
CA TRP A 7 9.80 14.06 0.82
C TRP A 7 9.54 13.11 -0.36
N GLY A 8 10.42 12.14 -0.58
CA GLY A 8 10.25 11.07 -1.55
C GLY A 8 11.37 10.05 -1.46
N PHE A 9 11.19 8.93 -2.14
CA PHE A 9 12.16 7.84 -2.21
C PHE A 9 12.19 7.28 -3.64
N ASN A 10 13.25 6.54 -3.95
CA ASN A 10 13.43 5.97 -5.28
C ASN A 10 12.22 5.15 -5.79
N LYS A 11 11.49 4.47 -4.90
CA LYS A 11 10.39 3.56 -5.28
C LYS A 11 8.99 4.08 -5.01
N HIS A 12 8.83 4.95 -4.00
CA HIS A 12 7.52 5.38 -3.52
C HIS A 12 7.54 6.80 -2.94
N PRO A 13 6.37 7.49 -2.93
CA PRO A 13 6.17 8.71 -2.17
C PRO A 13 6.36 8.49 -0.66
N PRO A 14 6.46 9.55 0.18
CA PRO A 14 7.04 9.48 1.52
C PRO A 14 6.11 8.93 2.61
N MET A 15 4.78 8.90 2.43
CA MET A 15 3.82 8.68 3.52
C MET A 15 4.07 7.39 4.30
N SER A 16 4.36 6.28 3.59
CA SER A 16 4.62 5.00 4.25
C SER A 16 5.86 5.04 5.14
N ALA A 17 6.89 5.78 4.74
CA ALA A 17 8.10 5.96 5.55
C ALA A 17 7.81 6.82 6.79
N PHE A 18 7.07 7.91 6.64
CA PHE A 18 6.69 8.77 7.78
C PHE A 18 5.90 8.00 8.83
N VAL A 19 4.90 7.23 8.41
CA VAL A 19 4.06 6.46 9.33
C VAL A 19 4.87 5.37 10.05
N VAL A 20 5.72 4.64 9.34
CA VAL A 20 6.59 3.62 9.95
C VAL A 20 7.58 4.25 10.93
N GLU A 21 8.15 5.41 10.59
CA GLU A 21 9.10 6.08 11.49
C GLU A 21 8.42 6.60 12.76
N ILE A 22 7.19 7.14 12.68
CA ILE A 22 6.41 7.51 13.87
C ILE A 22 6.25 6.30 14.80
N PHE A 23 5.89 5.13 14.26
CA PHE A 23 5.75 3.90 15.04
C PHE A 23 7.08 3.43 15.61
N TYR A 24 8.17 3.55 14.85
CA TYR A 24 9.50 3.23 15.33
C TYR A 24 9.92 4.14 16.52
N GLN A 25 9.64 5.43 16.45
CA GLN A 25 9.98 6.36 17.54
C GLN A 25 9.19 6.07 18.82
N ILE A 26 7.99 5.50 18.72
CA ILE A 26 7.15 5.14 19.88
C ILE A 26 7.56 3.79 20.47
N PHE A 27 7.75 2.78 19.63
CA PHE A 27 7.88 1.38 20.04
C PHE A 27 9.31 0.81 19.87
N GLY A 28 10.20 1.53 19.18
CA GLY A 28 11.53 1.04 18.80
C GLY A 28 11.49 -0.08 17.76
N PRO A 29 12.58 -0.87 17.63
CA PRO A 29 12.72 -1.95 16.64
C PRO A 29 11.92 -3.21 17.05
N GLN A 30 10.61 -3.10 17.11
CA GLN A 30 9.71 -4.19 17.49
C GLN A 30 8.89 -4.67 16.29
N ASP A 31 9.07 -5.94 15.91
CA ASP A 31 8.37 -6.52 14.77
C ASP A 31 6.84 -6.51 14.97
N TRP A 32 6.35 -6.82 16.20
CA TRP A 32 4.93 -6.78 16.50
C TRP A 32 4.30 -5.39 16.28
N ALA A 33 5.06 -4.31 16.52
CA ALA A 33 4.56 -2.95 16.29
C ALA A 33 4.36 -2.66 14.80
N TYR A 34 5.22 -3.20 13.96
CA TYR A 34 5.08 -3.09 12.51
C TYR A 34 3.84 -3.81 11.99
N TYR A 35 3.55 -5.02 12.50
CA TYR A 35 2.31 -5.75 12.19
C TYR A 35 1.07 -5.05 12.75
N LEU A 36 1.15 -4.53 14.00
CA LEU A 36 0.06 -3.75 14.61
C LEU A 36 -0.27 -2.52 13.77
N LEU A 37 0.73 -1.80 13.27
CA LEU A 37 0.53 -0.64 12.38
C LEU A 37 -0.33 -1.01 11.16
N SER A 38 -0.03 -2.16 10.54
CA SER A 38 -0.83 -2.65 9.42
C SER A 38 -2.29 -2.85 9.81
N GLN A 39 -2.55 -3.53 10.93
CA GLN A 39 -3.90 -3.80 11.38
C GLN A 39 -4.67 -2.52 11.76
N ILE A 40 -4.00 -1.52 12.34
CA ILE A 40 -4.62 -0.21 12.61
C ILE A 40 -5.11 0.43 11.31
N PHE A 41 -4.30 0.42 10.25
CA PHE A 41 -4.69 1.00 8.96
C PHE A 41 -5.85 0.23 8.30
N VAL A 42 -5.88 -1.09 8.41
CA VAL A 42 -7.00 -1.92 7.94
C VAL A 42 -8.28 -1.61 8.71
N ILE A 43 -8.21 -1.58 10.05
CA ILE A 43 -9.36 -1.29 10.92
C ILE A 43 -9.92 0.11 10.65
N ILE A 44 -9.06 1.13 10.53
CA ILE A 44 -9.49 2.48 10.17
C ILE A 44 -10.20 2.46 8.81
N SER A 45 -9.65 1.75 7.82
CA SER A 45 -10.26 1.65 6.49
C SER A 45 -11.64 1.03 6.55
N PHE A 46 -11.81 -0.07 7.27
CA PHE A 46 -13.09 -0.75 7.43
C PHE A 46 -14.11 0.08 8.22
N PHE A 47 -13.64 0.80 9.24
CA PHE A 47 -14.49 1.76 9.95
C PHE A 47 -14.99 2.87 9.03
N VAL A 48 -14.13 3.41 8.17
CA VAL A 48 -14.52 4.42 7.17
C VAL A 48 -15.48 3.84 6.15
N VAL A 49 -15.27 2.60 5.68
CA VAL A 49 -16.22 1.89 4.80
C VAL A 49 -17.59 1.72 5.48
N PHE A 50 -17.60 1.37 6.77
CA PHE A 50 -18.85 1.31 7.53
C PHE A 50 -19.55 2.68 7.60
N LYS A 51 -18.81 3.74 7.91
CA LYS A 51 -19.35 5.13 7.93
C LYS A 51 -19.81 5.60 6.55
N PHE A 52 -19.13 5.17 5.50
CA PHE A 52 -19.59 5.42 4.13
C PHE A 52 -20.89 4.66 3.82
N ALA A 53 -21.00 3.42 4.24
CA ALA A 53 -22.20 2.60 4.03
C ALA A 53 -23.45 3.22 4.72
N GLU A 54 -23.28 3.90 5.88
CA GLU A 54 -24.37 4.62 6.56
C GLU A 54 -24.97 5.76 5.69
N GLU A 55 -24.25 6.27 4.71
CA GLU A 55 -24.78 7.26 3.74
C GLU A 55 -25.70 6.62 2.67
N PHE A 56 -25.59 5.31 2.47
CA PHE A 56 -26.30 4.57 1.44
C PHE A 56 -27.43 3.71 1.98
N PHE A 57 -27.31 3.20 3.21
CA PHE A 57 -28.27 2.30 3.84
C PHE A 57 -28.82 2.86 5.14
N GLU A 58 -30.14 2.82 5.31
CA GLU A 58 -30.82 3.15 6.58
C GLU A 58 -30.62 2.03 7.61
N ASN A 59 -30.68 0.76 7.15
CA ASN A 59 -30.51 -0.38 8.03
C ASN A 59 -29.04 -0.69 8.23
N LYS A 60 -28.55 -0.57 9.48
CA LYS A 60 -27.16 -0.82 9.87
C LYS A 60 -26.66 -2.25 9.58
N ILE A 61 -27.57 -3.22 9.47
CA ILE A 61 -27.21 -4.59 9.08
C ILE A 61 -26.54 -4.58 7.70
N PHE A 62 -27.04 -3.79 6.74
CA PHE A 62 -26.42 -3.67 5.40
C PHE A 62 -25.05 -2.98 5.50
N CYS A 63 -24.86 -2.04 6.42
CA CYS A 63 -23.57 -1.41 6.65
C CYS A 63 -22.54 -2.44 7.17
N PHE A 64 -22.93 -3.28 8.13
CA PHE A 64 -22.09 -4.38 8.62
C PHE A 64 -21.79 -5.39 7.52
N LEU A 65 -22.81 -5.84 6.80
CA LEU A 65 -22.64 -6.81 5.70
C LEU A 65 -21.69 -6.27 4.60
N SER A 66 -21.72 -4.94 4.34
CA SER A 66 -20.80 -4.32 3.38
C SER A 66 -19.34 -4.49 3.79
N VAL A 67 -19.05 -4.41 5.08
CA VAL A 67 -17.69 -4.62 5.62
C VAL A 67 -17.36 -6.11 5.70
N LEU A 68 -18.28 -6.94 6.21
CA LEU A 68 -18.05 -8.39 6.36
C LEU A 68 -17.80 -9.08 5.02
N LEU A 69 -18.43 -8.63 3.95
CA LEU A 69 -18.20 -9.15 2.59
C LEU A 69 -16.76 -8.92 2.12
N LEU A 70 -16.04 -7.92 2.64
CA LEU A 70 -14.64 -7.67 2.29
C LEU A 70 -13.74 -8.84 2.69
N GLU A 71 -14.12 -9.64 3.69
CA GLU A 71 -13.39 -10.85 4.07
C GLU A 71 -13.28 -11.86 2.93
N GLY A 72 -14.23 -11.85 2.00
CA GLY A 72 -14.18 -12.65 0.77
C GLY A 72 -13.18 -12.14 -0.27
N ILE A 73 -12.43 -11.08 0.01
CA ILE A 73 -11.45 -10.51 -0.93
C ILE A 73 -10.04 -10.78 -0.41
N TYR A 74 -9.26 -11.57 -1.14
CA TYR A 74 -7.89 -11.98 -0.82
C TYR A 74 -6.99 -10.86 -0.26
N PHE A 75 -7.19 -9.63 -0.72
CA PHE A 75 -6.35 -8.51 -0.30
C PHE A 75 -6.49 -8.14 1.18
N TYR A 76 -7.65 -8.38 1.81
CA TYR A 76 -7.94 -7.88 3.15
C TYR A 76 -7.65 -8.91 4.25
N ASN A 77 -7.30 -10.12 3.86
CA ASN A 77 -6.91 -11.17 4.79
C ASN A 77 -5.50 -11.71 4.55
N PHE A 78 -5.09 -11.98 3.31
CA PHE A 78 -3.78 -12.57 3.02
C PHE A 78 -2.66 -11.56 2.76
N THR A 79 -2.94 -10.34 2.28
CA THR A 79 -1.89 -9.37 1.90
C THR A 79 -1.75 -8.17 2.83
N THR A 80 -2.52 -8.14 3.92
CA THR A 80 -2.53 -7.06 4.91
C THR A 80 -1.89 -7.38 6.27
N PRO A 81 -1.32 -8.56 6.56
CA PRO A 81 -0.60 -8.76 7.82
C PRO A 81 0.56 -7.79 7.98
N GLU A 82 1.38 -7.62 6.95
CA GLU A 82 2.52 -6.70 6.96
C GLU A 82 2.13 -5.30 6.45
N PHE A 83 2.61 -4.25 7.13
CA PHE A 83 2.45 -2.89 6.63
C PHE A 83 3.23 -2.69 5.34
N ASN A 84 2.57 -2.12 4.34
CA ASN A 84 3.15 -1.80 3.04
C ASN A 84 2.41 -0.60 2.41
N VAL A 85 2.92 -0.09 1.30
CA VAL A 85 2.35 1.11 0.64
C VAL A 85 0.90 0.93 0.19
N ASN A 86 0.43 -0.30 -0.08
CA ASN A 86 -0.97 -0.52 -0.42
C ASN A 86 -1.86 -0.40 0.82
N VAL A 87 -1.41 -0.95 1.95
CA VAL A 87 -2.09 -0.80 3.25
C VAL A 87 -2.08 0.66 3.69
N CYS A 88 -0.94 1.35 3.54
CA CYS A 88 -0.84 2.78 3.81
C CYS A 88 -1.87 3.61 3.04
N LEU A 89 -2.13 3.25 1.79
CA LEU A 89 -3.07 3.94 0.92
C LEU A 89 -4.55 3.72 1.33
N MET A 90 -4.90 2.56 1.90
CA MET A 90 -6.30 2.16 2.14
C MET A 90 -7.14 3.20 2.91
N PRO A 91 -6.73 3.70 4.10
CA PRO A 91 -7.57 4.65 4.85
C PRO A 91 -7.73 5.99 4.12
N PHE A 92 -6.71 6.45 3.41
CA PHE A 92 -6.78 7.70 2.65
C PHE A 92 -7.66 7.56 1.41
N TRP A 93 -7.62 6.41 0.74
CA TRP A 93 -8.55 6.06 -0.34
C TRP A 93 -10.01 6.08 0.18
N ALA A 94 -10.24 5.43 1.33
CA ALA A 94 -11.57 5.35 1.93
C ALA A 94 -12.09 6.72 2.38
N LEU A 95 -11.26 7.52 3.06
CA LEU A 95 -11.62 8.87 3.51
C LEU A 95 -11.88 9.81 2.32
N THR A 96 -11.06 9.71 1.28
CA THR A 96 -11.26 10.51 0.05
C THR A 96 -12.63 10.23 -0.57
N ALA A 97 -13.00 8.96 -0.75
CA ALA A 97 -14.32 8.61 -1.30
C ALA A 97 -15.48 9.04 -0.37
N LEU A 98 -15.32 8.92 0.95
CA LEU A 98 -16.32 9.38 1.93
C LEU A 98 -16.54 10.89 1.84
N TYR A 99 -15.45 11.68 1.81
CA TYR A 99 -15.58 13.13 1.77
C TYR A 99 -15.95 13.67 0.38
N LEU A 100 -15.64 12.96 -0.68
CA LEU A 100 -16.19 13.24 -2.00
C LEU A 100 -17.73 13.11 -1.99
N TRP A 101 -18.26 12.00 -1.41
CA TRP A 101 -19.70 11.81 -1.28
C TRP A 101 -20.34 12.89 -0.40
N LYS A 102 -19.74 13.20 0.77
CA LYS A 102 -20.24 14.25 1.68
C LYS A 102 -20.21 15.64 1.03
N GLY A 103 -19.12 15.97 0.32
CA GLY A 103 -19.00 17.21 -0.44
C GLY A 103 -20.10 17.32 -1.49
N PHE A 104 -20.30 16.25 -2.28
CA PHE A 104 -21.39 16.18 -3.25
C PHE A 104 -22.78 16.34 -2.62
N LYS A 105 -23.06 15.62 -1.53
CA LYS A 105 -24.37 15.59 -0.87
C LYS A 105 -24.70 16.88 -0.11
N ASN A 106 -23.74 17.41 0.65
CA ASN A 106 -23.95 18.49 1.61
C ASN A 106 -23.49 19.85 1.08
N ASN A 107 -22.61 19.87 0.11
CA ASN A 107 -21.91 21.04 -0.44
C ASN A 107 -21.28 21.97 0.63
N LYS A 108 -20.78 21.37 1.75
CA LYS A 108 -20.10 22.10 2.82
C LYS A 108 -18.62 22.30 2.45
N THR A 109 -18.09 23.51 2.68
CA THR A 109 -16.68 23.82 2.42
C THR A 109 -15.72 22.87 3.15
N ILE A 110 -16.05 22.51 4.40
CA ILE A 110 -15.23 21.59 5.18
C ILE A 110 -15.12 20.20 4.56
N ASP A 111 -16.20 19.68 3.95
CA ASP A 111 -16.18 18.38 3.29
C ASP A 111 -15.25 18.41 2.07
N TRP A 112 -15.24 19.51 1.31
CA TRP A 112 -14.32 19.72 0.19
C TRP A 112 -12.86 19.90 0.63
N LEU A 113 -12.61 20.64 1.72
CA LEU A 113 -11.26 20.75 2.29
C LEU A 113 -10.72 19.39 2.75
N LEU A 114 -11.55 18.60 3.44
CA LEU A 114 -11.17 17.25 3.89
C LEU A 114 -10.98 16.28 2.71
N LEU A 115 -11.76 16.41 1.65
CA LEU A 115 -11.52 15.68 0.41
C LEU A 115 -10.09 15.94 -0.10
N GLY A 116 -9.68 17.20 -0.25
CA GLY A 116 -8.36 17.54 -0.75
C GLY A 116 -7.23 17.10 0.20
N LEU A 117 -7.44 17.23 1.52
CA LEU A 117 -6.51 16.75 2.54
C LEU A 117 -6.22 15.25 2.39
N PHE A 118 -7.26 14.43 2.36
CA PHE A 118 -7.11 12.98 2.27
C PHE A 118 -6.65 12.52 0.89
N ALA A 119 -7.04 13.21 -0.18
CA ALA A 119 -6.52 12.97 -1.52
C ALA A 119 -5.01 13.23 -1.60
N GLY A 120 -4.52 14.30 -0.97
CA GLY A 120 -3.09 14.59 -0.86
C GLY A 120 -2.33 13.48 -0.14
N PHE A 121 -2.81 13.04 1.02
CA PHE A 121 -2.20 11.90 1.73
C PHE A 121 -2.30 10.58 0.95
N GLY A 122 -3.38 10.37 0.22
CA GLY A 122 -3.53 9.23 -0.68
C GLY A 122 -2.46 9.22 -1.77
N PHE A 123 -2.23 10.35 -2.41
CA PHE A 123 -1.22 10.49 -3.45
C PHE A 123 0.20 10.30 -2.88
N LEU A 124 0.48 10.88 -1.70
CA LEU A 124 1.76 10.68 -0.99
C LEU A 124 1.96 9.25 -0.48
N SER A 125 0.91 8.43 -0.40
CA SER A 125 1.02 7.01 -0.05
C SER A 125 1.45 6.16 -1.25
N LYS A 126 0.83 6.40 -2.42
CA LYS A 126 1.15 5.67 -3.65
C LYS A 126 0.54 6.36 -4.88
N TYR A 127 1.28 6.45 -5.97
CA TYR A 127 0.81 7.08 -7.22
C TYR A 127 -0.39 6.38 -7.87
N LEU A 128 -0.66 5.10 -7.54
CA LEU A 128 -1.88 4.44 -8.00
C LEU A 128 -3.18 5.14 -7.53
N PHE A 129 -3.09 6.03 -6.55
CA PHE A 129 -4.20 6.89 -6.15
C PHE A 129 -4.75 7.72 -7.33
N ILE A 130 -3.93 7.99 -8.35
CA ILE A 130 -4.34 8.73 -9.55
C ILE A 130 -5.58 8.12 -10.24
N TYR A 131 -5.75 6.80 -10.18
CA TYR A 131 -6.92 6.16 -10.78
C TYR A 131 -8.23 6.52 -10.07
N LEU A 132 -8.19 6.65 -8.73
CA LEU A 132 -9.32 7.20 -7.99
C LEU A 132 -9.49 8.69 -8.29
N GLY A 133 -8.39 9.46 -8.34
CA GLY A 133 -8.41 10.89 -8.68
C GLY A 133 -9.12 11.15 -10.00
N ILE A 134 -8.70 10.49 -11.08
CA ILE A 134 -9.32 10.62 -12.41
C ILE A 134 -10.80 10.20 -12.37
N ALA A 135 -11.13 9.11 -11.67
CA ALA A 135 -12.52 8.66 -11.55
C ALA A 135 -13.40 9.68 -10.80
N MET A 136 -12.86 10.32 -9.76
CA MET A 136 -13.50 11.40 -9.02
C MET A 136 -13.72 12.63 -9.90
N ASP A 137 -12.71 13.04 -10.65
CA ASP A 137 -12.79 14.20 -11.54
C ASP A 137 -13.84 13.97 -12.63
N ILE A 138 -13.89 12.79 -13.23
CA ILE A 138 -14.93 12.41 -14.20
C ILE A 138 -16.33 12.51 -13.57
N PHE A 139 -16.51 11.99 -12.34
CA PHE A 139 -17.77 12.10 -11.62
C PHE A 139 -18.14 13.56 -11.33
N LEU A 140 -17.22 14.35 -10.81
CA LEU A 140 -17.44 15.77 -10.50
C LEU A 140 -17.79 16.58 -11.76
N LEU A 141 -17.03 16.40 -12.84
CA LEU A 141 -17.30 17.08 -14.12
C LEU A 141 -18.68 16.70 -14.65
N TYR A 142 -19.07 15.42 -14.58
CA TYR A 142 -20.40 14.99 -14.98
C TYR A 142 -21.49 15.66 -14.13
N MET A 143 -21.29 15.76 -12.80
CA MET A 143 -22.27 16.37 -11.88
C MET A 143 -22.34 17.90 -12.08
N ILE A 144 -21.23 18.57 -12.39
CA ILE A 144 -21.20 20.00 -12.78
C ILE A 144 -21.99 20.18 -14.09
N PHE A 145 -21.72 19.37 -15.10
CA PHE A 145 -22.44 19.42 -16.36
C PHE A 145 -23.96 19.23 -16.20
N LYS A 146 -24.37 18.34 -15.27
CA LYS A 146 -25.77 18.14 -14.87
C LYS A 146 -26.31 19.24 -13.97
N LYS A 147 -25.52 20.26 -13.63
CA LYS A 147 -25.89 21.38 -12.72
C LYS A 147 -26.31 20.89 -11.33
N LYS A 148 -25.78 19.76 -10.86
CA LYS A 148 -26.08 19.20 -9.51
C LYS A 148 -25.13 19.71 -8.45
N ILE A 149 -23.97 20.18 -8.83
CA ILE A 149 -22.97 20.85 -7.97
C ILE A 149 -22.43 22.08 -8.68
N ASP A 150 -21.92 22.99 -7.90
CA ASP A 150 -21.21 24.18 -8.35
C ASP A 150 -19.67 23.95 -8.34
N PHE A 151 -18.92 24.99 -8.72
CA PHE A 151 -17.45 24.95 -8.73
C PHE A 151 -16.80 24.98 -7.34
N LYS A 152 -17.59 24.93 -6.26
CA LYS A 152 -17.06 24.94 -4.89
C LYS A 152 -16.15 23.73 -4.61
N CYS A 153 -16.33 22.62 -5.32
CA CYS A 153 -15.44 21.47 -5.26
C CYS A 153 -13.96 21.81 -5.51
N ILE A 154 -13.66 22.89 -6.26
CA ILE A 154 -12.29 23.35 -6.54
C ILE A 154 -11.54 23.72 -5.25
N VAL A 155 -12.25 24.08 -4.18
CA VAL A 155 -11.65 24.37 -2.86
C VAL A 155 -10.82 23.17 -2.35
N SER A 156 -11.14 21.93 -2.75
CA SER A 156 -10.37 20.75 -2.42
C SER A 156 -8.93 20.78 -2.94
N LEU A 157 -8.67 21.50 -4.03
CA LEU A 157 -7.32 21.64 -4.59
C LEU A 157 -6.36 22.37 -3.65
N ILE A 158 -6.86 23.25 -2.76
CA ILE A 158 -6.02 24.03 -1.85
C ILE A 158 -5.24 23.10 -0.91
N PRO A 159 -5.87 22.29 -0.03
CA PRO A 159 -5.14 21.39 0.84
C PRO A 159 -4.43 20.28 0.08
N PHE A 160 -4.96 19.81 -1.05
CA PHE A 160 -4.31 18.82 -1.91
C PHE A 160 -2.94 19.33 -2.38
N LEU A 161 -2.88 20.52 -2.97
CA LEU A 161 -1.63 21.10 -3.48
C LEU A 161 -0.65 21.46 -2.37
N ILE A 162 -1.14 21.97 -1.21
CA ILE A 162 -0.28 22.27 -0.05
C ILE A 162 0.44 21.01 0.43
N ILE A 163 -0.28 19.88 0.52
CA ILE A 163 0.30 18.61 0.98
C ILE A 163 1.25 18.03 -0.06
N LEU A 164 0.92 18.16 -1.33
CA LEU A 164 1.71 17.56 -2.41
C LEU A 164 2.96 18.36 -2.75
N LEU A 165 2.94 19.69 -2.54
CA LEU A 165 3.99 20.61 -2.97
C LEU A 165 5.40 20.20 -2.52
N PRO A 166 5.68 19.82 -1.26
CA PRO A 166 7.03 19.42 -0.85
C PRO A 166 7.54 18.19 -1.63
N HIS A 167 6.65 17.24 -1.92
CA HIS A 167 6.99 16.07 -2.72
C HIS A 167 7.25 16.42 -4.19
N LEU A 168 6.49 17.35 -4.76
CA LEU A 168 6.71 17.80 -6.14
C LEU A 168 8.05 18.53 -6.28
N ILE A 169 8.43 19.37 -5.30
CA ILE A 169 9.75 20.00 -5.25
C ILE A 169 10.84 18.92 -5.19
N TRP A 170 10.70 17.98 -4.25
CA TRP A 170 11.66 16.88 -4.12
C TRP A 170 11.80 16.07 -5.41
N LEU A 171 10.71 15.79 -6.13
CA LEU A 171 10.74 15.06 -7.41
C LEU A 171 11.57 15.80 -8.48
N THR A 172 11.44 17.13 -8.56
CA THR A 172 12.23 17.92 -9.52
C THR A 172 13.71 17.95 -9.17
N GLU A 173 14.04 17.96 -7.87
CA GLU A 173 15.42 17.93 -7.36
C GLU A 173 16.09 16.56 -7.50
N ASN A 174 15.30 15.49 -7.65
CA ASN A 174 15.77 14.10 -7.72
C ASN A 174 15.44 13.42 -9.07
N ASP A 175 15.45 14.18 -10.16
CA ASP A 175 15.31 13.67 -11.55
C ASP A 175 14.11 12.75 -11.76
N TYR A 176 13.01 12.98 -11.04
CA TYR A 176 11.78 12.19 -11.11
C TYR A 176 11.98 10.68 -10.87
N VAL A 177 12.98 10.32 -10.05
CA VAL A 177 13.42 8.92 -9.85
C VAL A 177 12.28 7.96 -9.47
N THR A 178 11.31 8.40 -8.68
CA THR A 178 10.16 7.56 -8.28
C THR A 178 9.24 7.25 -9.46
N ILE A 179 9.08 8.19 -10.39
CA ILE A 179 8.25 8.03 -11.59
C ILE A 179 8.96 7.09 -12.56
N THR A 180 10.24 7.35 -12.85
CA THR A 180 11.06 6.49 -13.74
C THR A 180 11.14 5.07 -13.21
N TYR A 181 11.36 4.87 -11.90
CA TYR A 181 11.30 3.54 -11.30
C TYR A 181 9.94 2.86 -11.52
N SER A 182 8.84 3.59 -11.37
CA SER A 182 7.50 3.03 -11.54
C SER A 182 7.26 2.56 -12.99
N LEU A 183 7.74 3.32 -13.97
CA LEU A 183 7.66 2.97 -15.39
C LEU A 183 8.50 1.73 -15.70
N HIS A 184 9.77 1.69 -15.27
CA HIS A 184 10.63 0.50 -15.43
C HIS A 184 10.08 -0.76 -14.75
N ARG A 185 9.37 -0.59 -13.62
CA ARG A 185 8.81 -1.72 -12.86
C ARG A 185 7.60 -2.36 -13.52
N THR A 186 6.89 -1.65 -14.36
CA THR A 186 5.65 -2.10 -15.02
C THR A 186 5.88 -2.68 -16.40
N GLY A 187 6.82 -2.16 -17.16
CA GLY A 187 7.13 -2.64 -18.50
C GLY A 187 8.64 -2.65 -18.75
N GLY A 188 9.16 -3.72 -19.31
CA GLY A 188 10.51 -3.75 -19.86
C GLY A 188 10.64 -2.79 -21.06
N GLU A 189 11.88 -2.57 -21.51
CA GLU A 189 12.18 -1.62 -22.59
C GLU A 189 11.63 -2.05 -23.96
N GLU A 190 11.31 -3.33 -24.16
CA GLU A 190 10.74 -3.86 -25.40
C GLU A 190 9.42 -4.58 -25.13
N GLN A 191 8.30 -3.96 -25.53
CA GLN A 191 6.98 -4.55 -25.47
C GLN A 191 6.57 -5.09 -26.85
N ASN A 192 6.09 -6.33 -26.86
CA ASN A 192 5.50 -6.93 -28.05
C ASN A 192 4.03 -6.53 -28.19
N PHE A 193 3.53 -6.47 -29.42
CA PHE A 193 2.11 -6.20 -29.67
C PHE A 193 1.17 -7.13 -28.86
N LEU A 194 1.56 -8.38 -28.64
CA LEU A 194 0.79 -9.34 -27.86
C LEU A 194 0.65 -8.95 -26.37
N ASP A 195 1.59 -8.18 -25.80
CA ASP A 195 1.54 -7.75 -24.42
C ASP A 195 0.36 -6.81 -24.15
N HIS A 196 -0.03 -6.01 -25.15
CA HIS A 196 -1.20 -5.13 -25.11
C HIS A 196 -2.54 -5.90 -25.03
N ILE A 197 -2.55 -7.19 -25.33
CA ILE A 197 -3.73 -8.07 -25.27
C ILE A 197 -3.60 -9.03 -24.08
N ILE A 198 -2.47 -9.71 -23.93
CA ILE A 198 -2.28 -10.78 -22.95
C ILE A 198 -2.26 -10.22 -21.53
N HIS A 199 -1.51 -9.12 -21.28
CA HIS A 199 -1.39 -8.55 -19.93
C HIS A 199 -2.73 -8.08 -19.35
N PRO A 200 -3.57 -7.27 -20.06
CA PRO A 200 -4.88 -6.89 -19.55
C PRO A 200 -5.85 -8.07 -19.38
N LEU A 201 -5.80 -9.10 -20.24
CA LEU A 201 -6.62 -10.29 -20.06
C LEU A 201 -6.22 -11.10 -18.83
N ILE A 202 -4.91 -11.29 -18.59
CA ILE A 202 -4.40 -11.93 -17.37
C ILE A 202 -4.78 -11.11 -16.15
N PHE A 203 -4.68 -9.77 -16.22
CA PHE A 203 -5.11 -8.89 -15.14
C PHE A 203 -6.58 -9.12 -14.81
N LEU A 204 -7.46 -9.06 -15.81
CA LEU A 204 -8.91 -9.25 -15.63
C LEU A 204 -9.24 -10.63 -15.05
N GLY A 205 -8.62 -11.70 -15.57
CA GLY A 205 -8.82 -13.06 -15.06
C GLY A 205 -8.42 -13.18 -13.57
N LYS A 206 -7.32 -12.54 -13.17
CA LYS A 206 -6.89 -12.50 -11.77
C LYS A 206 -7.87 -11.73 -10.89
N GLN A 207 -8.40 -10.58 -11.36
CA GLN A 207 -9.41 -9.83 -10.59
C GLN A 207 -10.69 -10.64 -10.38
N ILE A 208 -11.17 -11.34 -11.41
CA ILE A 208 -12.32 -12.25 -11.29
C ILE A 208 -12.02 -13.33 -10.25
N GLY A 209 -10.86 -14.00 -10.33
CA GLY A 209 -10.46 -15.04 -9.39
C GLY A 209 -10.45 -14.56 -7.92
N ILE A 210 -9.95 -13.34 -7.67
CA ILE A 210 -9.90 -12.73 -6.32
C ILE A 210 -11.31 -12.47 -5.76
N LEU A 211 -12.28 -12.19 -6.63
CA LEU A 211 -13.65 -11.90 -6.23
C LEU A 211 -14.53 -13.15 -6.07
N ILE A 212 -14.05 -14.35 -6.42
CA ILE A 212 -14.84 -15.58 -6.30
C ILE A 212 -15.34 -15.81 -4.86
N PRO A 213 -14.51 -15.75 -3.79
CA PRO A 213 -15.00 -15.95 -2.43
C PRO A 213 -16.00 -14.88 -1.99
N PHE A 214 -15.79 -13.62 -2.41
CA PHE A 214 -16.75 -12.53 -2.17
C PHE A 214 -18.14 -12.84 -2.77
N PHE A 215 -18.19 -13.27 -4.02
CA PHE A 215 -19.46 -13.62 -4.66
C PHE A 215 -20.06 -14.90 -4.07
N LEU A 216 -19.26 -15.87 -3.64
CA LEU A 216 -19.75 -17.04 -2.90
C LEU A 216 -20.42 -16.62 -1.59
N MET A 217 -19.83 -15.69 -0.82
CA MET A 217 -20.47 -15.14 0.38
C MET A 217 -21.81 -14.46 0.04
N LEU A 218 -21.86 -13.68 -1.05
CA LEU A 218 -23.06 -13.00 -1.48
C LEU A 218 -24.19 -13.98 -1.87
N LEU A 219 -23.88 -15.12 -2.49
CA LEU A 219 -24.86 -16.16 -2.85
C LEU A 219 -25.61 -16.71 -1.63
N PHE A 220 -24.97 -16.72 -0.45
CA PHE A 220 -25.64 -17.11 0.81
C PHE A 220 -26.56 -16.02 1.37
N LEU A 221 -26.50 -14.80 0.88
CA LEU A 221 -27.40 -13.70 1.26
C LEU A 221 -28.52 -13.47 0.27
N ALA A 222 -28.24 -13.59 -1.02
CA ALA A 222 -29.21 -13.29 -2.08
C ALA A 222 -30.01 -14.52 -2.50
N SER A 223 -31.30 -14.34 -2.75
CA SER A 223 -32.18 -15.41 -3.23
C SER A 223 -32.33 -15.41 -4.75
N LYS A 224 -32.17 -14.28 -5.38
CA LYS A 224 -32.27 -14.07 -6.85
C LYS A 224 -31.39 -12.86 -7.21
N PHE A 225 -30.90 -12.83 -8.44
CA PHE A 225 -30.14 -11.69 -8.96
C PHE A 225 -30.92 -11.07 -10.13
N LYS A 226 -32.03 -10.38 -9.81
CA LYS A 226 -32.78 -9.61 -10.81
C LYS A 226 -32.81 -8.16 -10.37
N ASN A 227 -32.15 -7.29 -11.08
CA ASN A 227 -32.21 -5.87 -10.77
C ASN A 227 -32.41 -5.01 -12.02
N LYS A 228 -33.13 -3.89 -11.86
CA LYS A 228 -33.19 -2.82 -12.85
C LYS A 228 -32.20 -1.74 -12.44
N ILE A 229 -31.06 -1.72 -13.11
CA ILE A 229 -30.06 -0.66 -12.93
C ILE A 229 -30.62 0.64 -13.50
N SER A 230 -30.72 1.68 -12.68
CA SER A 230 -31.14 3.01 -13.13
C SER A 230 -29.97 3.98 -13.09
N PHE A 231 -29.46 4.37 -14.24
CA PHE A 231 -28.42 5.40 -14.38
C PHE A 231 -28.90 6.84 -14.05
N LYS A 232 -30.15 6.99 -13.58
CA LYS A 232 -30.66 8.27 -13.04
C LYS A 232 -30.40 8.42 -11.56
N ASP A 233 -29.95 7.36 -10.88
CA ASP A 233 -29.65 7.35 -9.46
C ASP A 233 -28.21 7.80 -9.21
N ASP A 234 -28.06 8.96 -8.57
CA ASP A 234 -26.76 9.57 -8.27
C ASP A 234 -25.92 8.73 -7.31
N LYS A 235 -26.57 8.01 -6.37
CA LYS A 235 -25.87 7.09 -5.47
C LYS A 235 -25.22 5.96 -6.26
N LEU A 236 -25.97 5.39 -7.20
CA LEU A 236 -25.45 4.31 -8.06
C LEU A 236 -24.33 4.81 -8.98
N LEU A 237 -24.50 5.99 -9.60
CA LEU A 237 -23.46 6.59 -10.44
C LEU A 237 -22.18 6.84 -9.67
N PHE A 238 -22.30 7.35 -8.43
CA PHE A 238 -21.15 7.54 -7.55
C PHE A 238 -20.45 6.21 -7.24
N LEU A 239 -21.21 5.18 -6.84
CA LEU A 239 -20.65 3.86 -6.54
C LEU A 239 -19.97 3.22 -7.75
N ILE A 240 -20.51 3.40 -8.97
CA ILE A 240 -19.86 2.97 -10.22
C ILE A 240 -18.56 3.74 -10.43
N ALA A 241 -18.57 5.05 -10.21
CA ALA A 241 -17.39 5.90 -10.39
C ALA A 241 -16.22 5.48 -9.49
N ILE A 242 -16.46 5.19 -8.21
CA ILE A 242 -15.38 4.84 -7.27
C ILE A 242 -14.96 3.37 -7.29
N ASN A 243 -15.82 2.45 -7.77
CA ASN A 243 -15.51 1.00 -7.77
C ASN A 243 -15.12 0.48 -9.14
N ILE A 244 -15.83 0.89 -10.20
CA ILE A 244 -15.66 0.29 -11.54
C ILE A 244 -14.70 1.11 -12.40
N LEU A 245 -14.84 2.44 -12.39
CA LEU A 245 -14.05 3.30 -13.26
C LEU A 245 -12.54 3.22 -12.98
N PRO A 246 -12.05 3.19 -11.71
CA PRO A 246 -10.62 2.99 -11.45
C PRO A 246 -10.09 1.66 -12.00
N ILE A 247 -10.86 0.57 -11.92
CA ILE A 247 -10.48 -0.74 -12.46
C ILE A 247 -10.39 -0.69 -13.99
N ILE A 248 -11.38 -0.05 -14.64
CA ILE A 248 -11.35 0.17 -16.10
C ILE A 248 -10.12 0.99 -16.51
N LEU A 249 -9.79 2.05 -15.78
CA LEU A 249 -8.63 2.88 -16.07
C LEU A 249 -7.31 2.07 -15.95
N VAL A 250 -7.17 1.23 -14.94
CA VAL A 250 -6.01 0.32 -14.81
C VAL A 250 -5.96 -0.67 -15.97
N PHE A 251 -7.10 -1.27 -16.34
CA PHE A 251 -7.20 -2.17 -17.49
C PHE A 251 -6.77 -1.47 -18.79
N LEU A 252 -7.29 -0.26 -19.03
CA LEU A 252 -6.92 0.54 -20.20
C LEU A 252 -5.44 0.92 -20.18
N THR A 253 -4.86 1.25 -19.03
CA THR A 253 -3.42 1.50 -18.91
C THR A 253 -2.62 0.26 -19.31
N SER A 254 -3.01 -0.94 -18.82
CA SER A 254 -2.35 -2.20 -19.22
C SER A 254 -2.47 -2.44 -20.73
N MET A 255 -3.65 -2.19 -21.30
CA MET A 255 -3.93 -2.38 -22.73
C MET A 255 -3.16 -1.39 -23.62
N ILE A 256 -3.17 -0.10 -23.26
CA ILE A 256 -2.54 0.96 -24.08
C ILE A 256 -1.02 0.90 -23.99
N MET A 257 -0.50 0.63 -22.78
CA MET A 257 0.95 0.64 -22.53
C MET A 257 1.61 -0.75 -22.62
N GLY A 258 0.84 -1.84 -22.81
CA GLY A 258 1.37 -3.22 -22.82
C GLY A 258 1.96 -3.65 -21.46
N VAL A 259 1.65 -2.95 -20.36
CA VAL A 259 2.31 -3.14 -19.07
C VAL A 259 1.64 -4.19 -18.20
N LYS A 260 2.44 -4.94 -17.43
CA LYS A 260 1.97 -5.98 -16.51
C LYS A 260 1.60 -5.37 -15.15
N ILE A 261 0.32 -5.32 -14.85
CA ILE A 261 -0.17 -4.84 -13.54
C ILE A 261 -0.02 -5.94 -12.48
N ARG A 262 0.60 -5.59 -11.36
CA ARG A 262 0.73 -6.51 -10.22
C ARG A 262 -0.58 -6.59 -9.46
N THR A 263 -1.04 -7.80 -9.23
CA THR A 263 -2.35 -8.08 -8.60
C THR A 263 -2.52 -7.38 -7.25
N MET A 264 -1.50 -7.39 -6.37
CA MET A 264 -1.54 -6.75 -5.05
C MET A 264 -1.72 -5.22 -5.09
N TRP A 265 -1.49 -4.58 -6.24
CA TRP A 265 -1.69 -3.14 -6.36
C TRP A 265 -3.16 -2.74 -6.30
N MET A 266 -4.06 -3.70 -6.53
CA MET A 266 -5.51 -3.49 -6.52
C MET A 266 -6.12 -3.49 -5.11
N THR A 267 -5.31 -3.63 -4.05
CA THR A 267 -5.79 -3.69 -2.65
C THR A 267 -6.81 -2.59 -2.28
N PRO A 268 -6.59 -1.28 -2.53
CA PRO A 268 -7.57 -0.26 -2.14
C PRO A 268 -8.81 -0.18 -3.05
N PHE A 269 -8.76 -0.74 -4.26
CA PHE A 269 -9.80 -0.56 -5.29
C PHE A 269 -11.14 -1.23 -4.92
N TYR A 270 -11.11 -2.24 -4.07
CA TYR A 270 -12.29 -3.03 -3.69
C TYR A 270 -12.91 -2.64 -2.34
N LEU A 271 -12.40 -1.58 -1.66
CA LEU A 271 -12.86 -1.19 -0.33
C LEU A 271 -14.38 -0.94 -0.26
N PHE A 272 -14.96 -0.39 -1.30
CA PHE A 272 -16.38 -0.09 -1.36
C PHE A 272 -17.20 -1.11 -2.15
N PHE A 273 -16.58 -2.21 -2.57
CA PHE A 273 -17.25 -3.20 -3.42
C PHE A 273 -18.41 -3.89 -2.69
N GLY A 274 -18.30 -4.11 -1.36
CA GLY A 274 -19.39 -4.59 -0.53
C GLY A 274 -20.59 -3.63 -0.53
N VAL A 275 -20.34 -2.31 -0.37
CA VAL A 275 -21.40 -1.29 -0.44
C VAL A 275 -22.04 -1.26 -1.83
N PHE A 276 -21.22 -1.25 -2.88
CA PHE A 276 -21.67 -1.21 -4.26
C PHE A 276 -22.59 -2.39 -4.61
N VAL A 277 -22.17 -3.61 -4.32
CA VAL A 277 -22.93 -4.82 -4.66
C VAL A 277 -24.19 -4.92 -3.80
N LEU A 278 -24.13 -4.64 -2.50
CA LEU A 278 -25.32 -4.66 -1.65
C LEU A 278 -26.30 -3.54 -2.03
N TYR A 279 -25.84 -2.39 -2.49
CA TYR A 279 -26.72 -1.33 -2.96
C TYR A 279 -27.53 -1.78 -4.20
N ILE A 280 -26.85 -2.45 -5.14
CA ILE A 280 -27.52 -2.98 -6.35
C ILE A 280 -28.54 -4.06 -5.99
N PHE A 281 -28.21 -4.96 -5.07
CA PHE A 281 -29.02 -6.14 -4.76
C PHE A 281 -29.81 -6.04 -3.46
N GLN A 282 -29.95 -4.85 -2.86
CA GLN A 282 -30.56 -4.64 -1.54
C GLN A 282 -31.93 -5.31 -1.39
N SER A 283 -32.81 -5.17 -2.38
CA SER A 283 -34.16 -5.74 -2.37
C SER A 283 -34.20 -7.28 -2.44
N GLN A 284 -33.06 -7.92 -2.71
CA GLN A 284 -32.96 -9.38 -2.93
C GLN A 284 -32.20 -10.07 -1.80
N ILE A 285 -31.61 -9.27 -0.88
CA ILE A 285 -30.93 -9.79 0.28
C ILE A 285 -31.96 -10.34 1.27
N ASN A 286 -31.78 -11.60 1.64
CA ASN A 286 -32.63 -12.28 2.62
C ASN A 286 -31.92 -12.41 3.97
N LEU A 287 -32.27 -11.57 4.92
CA LEU A 287 -31.66 -11.55 6.26
C LEU A 287 -31.90 -12.86 7.05
N ASN A 288 -32.90 -13.66 6.68
CA ASN A 288 -33.07 -14.98 7.32
C ASN A 288 -31.92 -15.98 6.99
N LYS A 289 -31.13 -15.67 5.97
CA LYS A 289 -29.93 -16.45 5.58
C LYS A 289 -28.65 -16.04 6.29
N LEU A 290 -28.69 -15.08 7.22
CA LEU A 290 -27.51 -14.59 7.93
C LEU A 290 -26.71 -15.70 8.62
N LYS A 291 -27.38 -16.77 9.12
CA LYS A 291 -26.70 -17.90 9.72
C LYS A 291 -25.76 -18.61 8.73
N ASN A 292 -26.24 -18.87 7.51
CA ASN A 292 -25.45 -19.51 6.46
C ASN A 292 -24.28 -18.61 6.02
N PHE A 293 -24.57 -17.31 5.82
CA PHE A 293 -23.54 -16.30 5.53
C PHE A 293 -22.46 -16.27 6.64
N GLY A 294 -22.89 -16.24 7.93
CA GLY A 294 -21.98 -16.23 9.07
C GLY A 294 -21.08 -17.46 9.13
N SER A 295 -21.58 -18.65 8.75
CA SER A 295 -20.77 -19.87 8.69
C SER A 295 -19.66 -19.75 7.63
N VAL A 296 -19.99 -19.26 6.43
CA VAL A 296 -19.00 -19.06 5.36
C VAL A 296 -18.01 -17.95 5.72
N PHE A 297 -18.51 -16.85 6.30
CA PHE A 297 -17.65 -15.79 6.83
C PHE A 297 -16.63 -16.32 7.83
N LEU A 298 -17.07 -17.12 8.81
CA LEU A 298 -16.17 -17.68 9.83
C LEU A 298 -15.09 -18.60 9.23
N ILE A 299 -15.44 -19.40 8.22
CA ILE A 299 -14.46 -20.24 7.52
C ILE A 299 -13.39 -19.36 6.85
N LEU A 300 -13.80 -18.34 6.09
CA LEU A 300 -12.88 -17.44 5.41
C LEU A 300 -12.06 -16.59 6.39
N PHE A 301 -12.65 -16.16 7.51
CA PHE A 301 -11.98 -15.38 8.55
C PHE A 301 -10.91 -16.21 9.30
N LEU A 302 -11.17 -17.48 9.55
CA LEU A 302 -10.23 -18.35 10.25
C LEU A 302 -9.14 -18.93 9.34
N LEU A 303 -9.43 -19.10 8.05
CA LEU A 303 -8.50 -19.71 7.09
C LEU A 303 -7.12 -19.01 7.01
N PRO A 304 -7.02 -17.67 6.87
CA PRO A 304 -5.73 -17.00 6.76
C PRO A 304 -4.83 -17.16 7.98
N PRO A 305 -5.28 -16.95 9.24
CA PRO A 305 -4.44 -17.16 10.42
C PRO A 305 -3.90 -18.58 10.52
N PHE A 306 -4.73 -19.60 10.25
CA PHE A 306 -4.26 -21.00 10.26
C PHE A 306 -3.29 -21.30 9.13
N THR A 307 -3.52 -20.74 7.93
CA THR A 307 -2.58 -20.87 6.80
C THR A 307 -1.24 -20.22 7.13
N TYR A 308 -1.24 -19.02 7.71
CA TYR A 308 -0.02 -18.35 8.16
C TYR A 308 0.70 -19.14 9.24
N ALA A 309 -0.02 -19.67 10.24
CA ALA A 309 0.57 -20.50 11.28
C ALA A 309 1.21 -21.77 10.69
N TYR A 310 0.52 -22.45 9.78
CA TYR A 310 1.04 -23.65 9.10
C TYR A 310 2.33 -23.32 8.31
N VAL A 311 2.30 -22.30 7.44
CA VAL A 311 3.47 -21.86 6.67
C VAL A 311 4.62 -21.43 7.59
N SER A 312 4.30 -20.75 8.70
CA SER A 312 5.29 -20.32 9.68
C SER A 312 6.03 -21.47 10.34
N ILE A 313 5.36 -22.61 10.54
CA ILE A 313 5.94 -23.81 11.18
C ILE A 313 6.68 -24.67 10.16
N THR A 314 6.13 -24.83 8.96
CA THR A 314 6.61 -25.81 7.98
C THR A 314 7.70 -25.29 7.05
N GLU A 315 7.65 -24.01 6.67
CA GLU A 315 8.62 -23.41 5.76
C GLU A 315 9.80 -22.79 6.53
N THR A 316 10.99 -22.98 6.01
CA THR A 316 12.25 -22.43 6.50
C THR A 316 12.81 -21.42 5.50
N ASP A 317 13.67 -20.50 5.98
CA ASP A 317 14.34 -19.49 5.16
C ASP A 317 13.38 -18.47 4.51
N LYS A 318 12.28 -18.16 5.20
CA LYS A 318 11.38 -17.08 4.83
C LYS A 318 12.02 -15.71 5.09
N ARG A 319 11.50 -14.69 4.43
CA ARG A 319 11.90 -13.30 4.67
C ARG A 319 11.72 -12.87 6.14
N THR A 320 10.72 -13.42 6.83
CA THR A 320 10.46 -13.21 8.25
C THR A 320 11.45 -13.91 9.18
N ASP A 321 12.22 -14.87 8.68
CA ASP A 321 13.24 -15.59 9.46
C ASP A 321 14.61 -14.87 9.46
N TYR A 322 14.66 -13.65 8.89
CA TYR A 322 15.88 -12.85 8.88
C TYR A 322 16.26 -12.38 10.29
N LEU A 323 17.47 -12.75 10.70
CA LEU A 323 17.97 -12.52 12.05
C LEU A 323 18.55 -11.10 12.25
N GLY A 324 17.76 -10.08 11.95
CA GLY A 324 18.21 -8.69 11.96
C GLY A 324 18.75 -8.22 13.31
N LYS A 325 18.14 -8.64 14.43
CA LYS A 325 18.57 -8.29 15.79
C LYS A 325 19.91 -8.93 16.15
N GLU A 326 20.11 -10.20 15.79
CA GLU A 326 21.33 -10.94 16.04
C GLU A 326 22.49 -10.38 15.21
N ILE A 327 22.23 -10.06 13.95
CA ILE A 327 23.21 -9.44 13.03
C ILE A 327 23.61 -8.07 13.59
N ALA A 328 22.65 -7.24 13.98
CA ALA A 328 22.95 -5.92 14.55
C ALA A 328 23.79 -6.01 15.83
N LYS A 329 23.47 -6.96 16.74
CA LYS A 329 24.26 -7.18 17.96
C LYS A 329 25.70 -7.63 17.67
N ALA A 330 25.88 -8.54 16.71
CA ALA A 330 27.21 -9.00 16.32
C ALA A 330 28.03 -7.84 15.71
N ILE A 331 27.41 -7.04 14.87
CA ILE A 331 28.03 -5.85 14.25
C ILE A 331 28.39 -4.80 15.31
N GLU A 332 27.50 -4.49 16.25
CA GLU A 332 27.80 -3.56 17.34
C GLU A 332 29.02 -4.02 18.17
N LYS A 333 29.14 -5.34 18.39
CA LYS A 333 30.29 -5.91 19.10
C LYS A 333 31.59 -5.68 18.32
N VAL A 334 31.63 -5.99 17.05
CA VAL A 334 32.81 -5.79 16.19
C VAL A 334 33.15 -4.31 16.09
N TRP A 335 32.15 -3.46 15.85
CA TRP A 335 32.35 -2.01 15.75
C TRP A 335 32.96 -1.41 17.01
N LYS A 336 32.46 -1.73 18.22
CA LYS A 336 32.97 -1.23 19.51
C LYS A 336 34.37 -1.69 19.83
N LEU A 337 34.87 -2.78 19.27
CA LEU A 337 36.28 -3.20 19.43
C LEU A 337 37.21 -2.33 18.60
N ASN A 338 36.73 -1.70 17.55
CA ASN A 338 37.52 -0.99 16.56
C ASN A 338 37.26 0.52 16.52
N SER A 339 36.14 1.00 17.05
CA SER A 339 35.75 2.41 17.07
C SER A 339 34.98 2.76 18.33
N LYS A 340 35.21 4.00 18.84
CA LYS A 340 34.42 4.59 19.92
C LYS A 340 33.24 5.41 19.42
N GLU A 341 33.21 5.70 18.14
CA GLU A 341 32.17 6.52 17.51
C GLU A 341 30.90 5.70 17.23
N LEU A 342 29.77 6.38 17.02
CA LEU A 342 28.54 5.73 16.62
C LEU A 342 28.58 5.40 15.13
N ILE A 343 27.90 4.31 14.72
CA ILE A 343 27.63 4.03 13.32
C ILE A 343 26.62 5.06 12.83
N ASN A 344 27.04 5.95 11.94
CA ASN A 344 26.19 7.02 11.41
C ASN A 344 25.49 6.60 10.08
N TYR A 345 26.16 5.75 9.31
CA TYR A 345 25.69 5.28 8.02
C TYR A 345 25.87 3.77 7.90
N VAL A 346 24.89 3.11 7.24
CA VAL A 346 25.02 1.70 6.82
C VAL A 346 24.82 1.60 5.32
N GLY A 347 25.73 0.91 4.64
CA GLY A 347 25.69 0.69 3.20
C GLY A 347 25.53 -0.78 2.87
N SER A 348 24.59 -1.08 1.97
CA SER A 348 24.35 -2.39 1.37
C SER A 348 23.28 -2.28 0.28
N ASP A 349 22.66 -3.44 -0.07
CA ASP A 349 21.33 -3.41 -0.68
C ASP A 349 20.26 -2.92 0.32
N GLU A 350 19.08 -2.60 -0.18
CA GLU A 350 17.98 -2.04 0.62
C GLU A 350 17.55 -2.96 1.78
N TRP A 351 17.65 -4.29 1.60
CA TRP A 351 17.22 -5.24 2.60
C TRP A 351 18.17 -5.30 3.80
N HIS A 352 19.45 -5.51 3.53
CA HIS A 352 20.45 -5.62 4.59
C HIS A 352 20.68 -4.29 5.32
N ALA A 353 20.87 -3.20 4.58
CA ALA A 353 21.06 -1.89 5.16
C ALA A 353 19.81 -1.40 5.92
N GLY A 354 18.62 -1.63 5.38
CA GLY A 354 17.35 -1.28 6.04
C GLY A 354 17.15 -2.03 7.35
N ASN A 355 17.42 -3.34 7.38
CA ASN A 355 17.32 -4.16 8.59
C ASN A 355 18.35 -3.74 9.64
N LEU A 356 19.57 -3.41 9.23
CA LEU A 356 20.58 -2.90 10.16
C LEU A 356 20.17 -1.55 10.74
N SER A 357 19.78 -0.60 9.91
CA SER A 357 19.29 0.69 10.38
C SER A 357 18.11 0.54 11.35
N TYR A 358 17.23 -0.44 11.10
CA TYR A 358 16.09 -0.70 11.98
C TYR A 358 16.50 -1.26 13.35
N ASN A 359 17.51 -2.14 13.40
CA ASN A 359 17.87 -2.88 14.61
C ASN A 359 19.06 -2.29 15.38
N LEU A 360 19.90 -1.45 14.76
CA LEU A 360 21.01 -0.76 15.43
C LEU A 360 20.49 0.39 16.30
N LYS A 361 21.04 0.51 17.52
CA LYS A 361 20.64 1.56 18.48
C LYS A 361 20.91 2.98 17.98
N SER A 362 21.96 3.16 17.18
CA SER A 362 22.31 4.47 16.60
C SER A 362 21.34 4.91 15.48
N ARG A 363 20.45 4.04 15.02
CA ARG A 363 19.50 4.33 13.91
C ARG A 363 20.19 4.96 12.69
N PRO A 364 21.25 4.34 12.15
CA PRO A 364 22.07 4.93 11.10
C PRO A 364 21.27 5.18 9.82
N LYS A 365 21.68 6.20 9.06
CA LYS A 365 21.12 6.45 7.73
C LYS A 365 21.54 5.34 6.75
N VAL A 366 20.64 4.98 5.86
CA VAL A 366 20.87 3.94 4.84
C VAL A 366 21.45 4.58 3.59
N VAL A 367 22.50 3.97 3.06
CA VAL A 367 23.14 4.30 1.78
C VAL A 367 23.11 3.05 0.88
N ILE A 368 22.55 3.18 -0.32
CA ILE A 368 22.46 2.04 -1.25
C ILE A 368 23.79 1.87 -1.99
N THR A 369 24.29 0.63 -2.05
CA THR A 369 25.65 0.34 -2.54
C THR A 369 25.86 0.69 -4.02
N SER A 370 24.85 0.77 -4.85
CA SER A 370 24.99 1.29 -6.22
C SER A 370 25.40 2.76 -6.27
N GLU A 371 25.13 3.51 -5.20
CA GLU A 371 25.48 4.93 -5.03
C GLU A 371 26.83 5.09 -4.31
N VAL A 372 27.29 4.04 -3.60
CA VAL A 372 28.45 4.06 -2.71
C VAL A 372 29.79 4.02 -3.44
N ASN A 373 29.87 3.32 -4.59
CA ASN A 373 31.15 3.09 -5.28
C ASN A 373 31.91 4.37 -5.70
N SER A 374 31.22 5.51 -5.81
CA SER A 374 31.85 6.78 -6.19
C SER A 374 31.91 7.84 -5.06
N LYS A 375 31.22 7.62 -3.92
CA LYS A 375 30.99 8.66 -2.91
C LYS A 375 31.22 8.19 -1.47
N ILE A 376 31.86 7.05 -1.21
CA ILE A 376 32.06 6.54 0.18
C ILE A 376 32.81 7.56 1.06
N SER A 377 33.72 8.32 0.49
CA SER A 377 34.49 9.35 1.21
C SER A 377 33.63 10.46 1.82
N TYR A 378 32.39 10.60 1.40
CA TYR A 378 31.46 11.61 1.97
C TYR A 378 30.70 11.13 3.21
N TYR A 379 30.82 9.85 3.59
CA TYR A 379 30.06 9.26 4.69
C TYR A 379 30.96 8.86 5.85
N PRO A 380 31.15 9.75 6.86
CA PRO A 380 31.98 9.43 8.02
C PRO A 380 31.31 8.33 8.86
N HIS A 381 32.11 7.42 9.40
CA HIS A 381 31.62 6.30 10.23
C HIS A 381 30.58 5.43 9.54
N ILE A 382 30.80 5.13 8.25
CA ILE A 382 29.98 4.21 7.48
C ILE A 382 30.40 2.76 7.74
N LEU A 383 29.41 1.89 7.88
CA LEU A 383 29.59 0.44 7.93
C LEU A 383 28.93 -0.17 6.69
N LEU A 384 29.67 -0.94 5.93
CA LEU A 384 29.14 -1.72 4.80
C LEU A 384 28.92 -3.16 5.23
N ILE A 385 27.82 -3.76 4.80
CA ILE A 385 27.53 -5.18 4.99
C ILE A 385 27.14 -5.83 3.68
N PHE A 386 27.67 -7.03 3.44
CA PHE A 386 27.37 -7.85 2.27
C PHE A 386 27.16 -9.31 2.67
N ASP A 387 26.27 -10.01 1.99
CA ASP A 387 26.24 -11.46 2.06
C ASP A 387 27.56 -12.00 1.47
N TYR A 388 28.26 -12.85 2.23
CA TYR A 388 29.57 -13.37 1.83
C TYR A 388 29.51 -14.27 0.59
N SER A 389 28.33 -14.80 0.27
CA SER A 389 28.09 -15.54 -0.97
C SER A 389 28.10 -14.61 -2.19
N SER A 390 27.68 -13.37 -2.04
CA SER A 390 27.59 -12.38 -3.11
C SER A 390 28.88 -11.54 -3.25
N LYS A 391 29.59 -11.29 -2.16
CA LYS A 391 30.82 -10.47 -2.15
C LYS A 391 31.82 -11.00 -1.13
N LYS A 392 33.06 -11.27 -1.56
CA LYS A 392 34.09 -11.89 -0.71
C LYS A 392 35.13 -10.91 -0.16
N THR A 393 35.22 -9.71 -0.72
CA THR A 393 36.15 -8.64 -0.34
C THR A 393 35.45 -7.29 -0.28
N CYS A 394 35.95 -6.40 0.53
CA CYS A 394 35.44 -5.04 0.58
C CYS A 394 35.65 -4.29 -0.75
N PRO A 395 34.79 -3.31 -1.06
CA PRO A 395 34.99 -2.45 -2.23
C PRO A 395 36.34 -1.75 -2.15
N GLU A 396 37.04 -1.68 -3.26
CA GLU A 396 38.20 -0.80 -3.39
C GLU A 396 37.72 0.65 -3.34
N THR A 397 38.20 1.38 -2.35
CA THR A 397 37.86 2.78 -2.14
C THR A 397 39.14 3.57 -1.87
N VAL A 398 39.04 4.90 -1.86
CA VAL A 398 40.17 5.79 -1.53
C VAL A 398 40.73 5.54 -0.10
N TRP A 399 39.90 4.95 0.78
CA TRP A 399 40.25 4.55 2.13
C TRP A 399 40.37 3.03 2.23
N GLN A 400 41.43 2.52 2.85
CA GLN A 400 41.53 1.11 3.21
C GLN A 400 40.50 0.79 4.29
N LEU A 401 39.37 0.21 3.88
CA LEU A 401 38.39 -0.30 4.82
C LEU A 401 38.91 -1.56 5.51
N ARG A 402 38.71 -1.65 6.82
CA ARG A 402 38.96 -2.89 7.57
C ARG A 402 37.89 -3.91 7.21
N GLU A 403 38.32 -5.17 7.13
CA GLU A 403 37.46 -6.32 6.81
C GLU A 403 37.28 -7.19 8.04
N ASP A 404 36.03 -7.53 8.34
CA ASP A 404 35.68 -8.58 9.29
C ASP A 404 34.58 -9.51 8.74
N LYS A 405 34.50 -10.70 9.34
CA LYS A 405 33.52 -11.71 8.94
C LYS A 405 32.72 -12.13 10.16
N ILE A 406 31.39 -12.06 10.05
CA ILE A 406 30.50 -12.58 11.09
C ILE A 406 29.75 -13.79 10.55
N SER A 407 29.49 -14.77 11.41
CA SER A 407 28.67 -15.94 11.08
C SER A 407 27.49 -16.01 12.05
N ILE A 408 26.28 -16.13 11.49
CA ILE A 408 25.04 -16.24 12.27
C ILE A 408 24.18 -17.31 11.61
N ASN A 409 23.86 -18.37 12.33
CA ASN A 409 23.06 -19.49 11.85
C ASN A 409 23.45 -19.98 10.44
N ASN A 410 24.72 -20.32 10.26
CA ASN A 410 25.33 -20.81 9.01
C ASN A 410 25.38 -19.79 7.84
N LYS A 411 24.83 -18.58 8.00
CA LYS A 411 25.01 -17.46 7.04
C LYS A 411 26.23 -16.66 7.42
N LYS A 412 27.06 -16.31 6.44
CA LYS A 412 28.27 -15.51 6.62
C LYS A 412 28.07 -14.15 6.00
N TYR A 413 28.48 -13.12 6.71
CA TYR A 413 28.44 -11.73 6.25
C TYR A 413 29.83 -11.13 6.26
N LEU A 414 30.14 -10.36 5.20
CA LEU A 414 31.32 -9.51 5.13
C LEU A 414 30.97 -8.13 5.66
N ILE A 415 31.80 -7.61 6.55
CA ILE A 415 31.67 -6.28 7.13
C ILE A 415 32.88 -5.46 6.73
N CYS A 416 32.66 -4.25 6.23
CA CYS A 416 33.69 -3.30 5.88
C CYS A 416 33.45 -1.97 6.62
N TYR A 417 34.46 -1.43 7.29
CA TYR A 417 34.30 -0.23 8.10
C TYR A 417 35.61 0.59 8.24
#